data_33b240f2fafdfaace200180ba7846e3e
#
_entry.id   33b240f2fafdfaace200180ba7846e3e
#
_cell.length_a   1.000
_cell.length_b   1.000
_cell.length_c   1.000
_cell.angle_alpha   90.00
_cell.angle_beta   90.00
_cell.angle_gamma   90.00
#
_symmetry.space_group_name_H-M   'P 1'
#
loop_
_entity.id
_entity.type
_entity.pdbx_description
1 polymer ?
#
loop_
_entity_poly.entity_id
_entity_poly.type
_entity_poly.pdbx_seq_one_letter_code
_entity_poly.pdbx_strand_id
1 'polypeptide(L)'
;MQIVFWMVGFNFVCSMLVALLDWVEKGPKELFLLDAEAFAKKALQLDYQEMEQTRVQDLVRMFEEVNNMGGLNLLLGPLGNSVKGLVSVVYAAVMVAPLFVTPLIRGKGELVWLFSSPLVSVLMLALLAFSIFASLKSVKQKEQLIKEDFEQSMKYNRRARYFYYQSTNYQTGKDIRSYHLSDLFLEQLEKWSDGVMYFIRSQTNAEKKYGGRVILVSQLAAVVFYLLVGVKALLGVISVGSVLMYVSALVNFQQSFVALLVDLSNLNIYAKKMECYTEFYALKNHKYEGTLPVEKRDDNDYELEFRDVCFSYPGSDRLILDHLSFKLKVGDKLALVGLNGAGKTTFVKLLCRLYDPTAGEILLNGIDIKKYDYQEYQSLFSVVFQDFHLFSFELGQNVAASTRYENEKVWDCLEKAGVEQRVQAMPKGLRTVLYQSGESGVEISGGEAQKIAIARALYKDAPFVILDEPTSALDPISEYEIYSRFDSLVSDKTSVYISHRMSSCRFCNTIAVFEKGGICEIGSHEQLMAKQGRYYQMWQAQAKYYQEEQEMQERFGQQVFA
;
A
#
# COMPACT_ATOMS: atom_id res chain seq x y z
N MET A 1 -18.29 56.97 19.22
CA MET A 1 -16.88 56.72 18.87
C MET A 1 -16.31 55.46 19.54
N GLN A 2 -16.44 55.25 20.86
CA GLN A 2 -15.90 54.06 21.53
C GLN A 2 -16.39 52.74 20.93
N ILE A 3 -17.70 52.59 20.64
CA ILE A 3 -18.27 51.35 20.06
C ILE A 3 -17.68 51.05 18.68
N VAL A 4 -17.50 52.08 17.84
CA VAL A 4 -16.86 51.90 16.50
C VAL A 4 -15.41 51.44 16.63
N PHE A 5 -14.68 51.96 17.62
CA PHE A 5 -13.28 51.58 17.88
C PHE A 5 -13.19 50.10 18.31
N TRP A 6 -14.12 49.65 19.21
CA TRP A 6 -14.21 48.27 19.63
C TRP A 6 -14.61 47.34 18.48
N MET A 7 -15.53 47.71 17.61
CA MET A 7 -15.93 46.95 16.44
C MET A 7 -14.80 46.78 15.42
N VAL A 8 -14.05 47.86 15.16
CA VAL A 8 -12.89 47.81 14.27
C VAL A 8 -11.77 46.95 14.86
N GLY A 9 -11.48 47.09 16.16
CA GLY A 9 -10.50 46.24 16.85
C GLY A 9 -10.89 44.76 16.86
N PHE A 10 -12.16 44.45 17.14
CA PHE A 10 -12.67 43.09 17.10
C PHE A 10 -12.61 42.48 15.71
N ASN A 11 -13.00 43.25 14.66
CA ASN A 11 -12.91 42.81 13.27
C ASN A 11 -11.44 42.54 12.85
N PHE A 12 -10.51 43.39 13.27
CA PHE A 12 -9.09 43.22 13.01
C PHE A 12 -8.57 41.92 13.64
N VAL A 13 -8.91 41.64 14.91
CA VAL A 13 -8.51 40.42 15.62
C VAL A 13 -9.09 39.16 14.93
N CYS A 14 -10.39 39.19 14.57
CA CYS A 14 -11.01 38.07 13.86
C CYS A 14 -10.37 37.81 12.48
N SER A 15 -10.09 38.88 11.73
CA SER A 15 -9.42 38.77 10.42
C SER A 15 -7.99 38.25 10.54
N MET A 16 -7.26 38.68 11.58
CA MET A 16 -5.92 38.21 11.87
C MET A 16 -5.92 36.70 12.25
N LEU A 17 -6.88 36.25 13.06
CA LEU A 17 -7.06 34.85 13.40
C LEU A 17 -7.36 34.00 12.15
N VAL A 18 -8.27 34.46 11.30
CA VAL A 18 -8.58 33.78 10.04
C VAL A 18 -7.35 33.68 9.13
N ALA A 19 -6.60 34.79 8.98
CA ALA A 19 -5.38 34.81 8.18
C ALA A 19 -4.30 33.87 8.73
N LEU A 20 -4.17 33.79 10.06
CA LEU A 20 -3.24 32.87 10.73
C LEU A 20 -3.66 31.42 10.50
N LEU A 21 -4.95 31.11 10.59
CA LEU A 21 -5.48 29.79 10.28
C LEU A 21 -5.25 29.40 8.81
N ASP A 22 -5.44 30.34 7.87
CA ASP A 22 -5.15 30.14 6.45
C ASP A 22 -3.66 29.88 6.19
N TRP A 23 -2.79 30.54 6.94
CA TRP A 23 -1.36 30.32 6.84
C TRP A 23 -0.95 28.95 7.37
N VAL A 24 -1.52 28.53 8.52
CA VAL A 24 -1.32 27.18 9.08
C VAL A 24 -1.88 26.10 8.14
N GLU A 25 -3.04 26.28 7.56
CA GLU A 25 -3.66 25.32 6.62
C GLU A 25 -2.84 25.16 5.33
N LYS A 26 -2.22 26.24 4.83
CA LYS A 26 -1.38 26.23 3.62
C LYS A 26 0.04 25.72 3.88
N GLY A 27 0.46 25.64 5.14
CA GLY A 27 1.83 25.33 5.53
C GLY A 27 2.33 23.93 5.15
N PRO A 28 1.67 22.83 5.47
CA PRO A 28 2.31 21.53 5.33
C PRO A 28 1.85 20.74 4.11
N LYS A 29 2.26 21.17 2.90
CA LYS A 29 2.28 20.23 1.75
C LYS A 29 3.20 19.04 2.01
N GLU A 30 4.10 19.15 2.96
CA GLU A 30 5.04 18.12 3.41
C GLU A 30 4.38 17.01 4.21
N LEU A 31 3.20 17.25 4.80
CA LEU A 31 2.50 16.23 5.61
C LEU A 31 2.17 14.98 4.78
N PHE A 32 1.90 15.13 3.50
CA PHE A 32 1.66 14.02 2.58
C PHE A 32 2.89 13.11 2.43
N LEU A 33 4.08 13.68 2.33
CA LEU A 33 5.33 12.92 2.21
C LEU A 33 5.68 12.24 3.53
N LEU A 34 5.51 12.93 4.66
CA LEU A 34 5.75 12.37 5.99
C LEU A 34 4.81 11.20 6.31
N ASP A 35 3.56 11.29 5.87
CA ASP A 35 2.57 10.24 6.04
C ASP A 35 2.92 8.99 5.21
N ALA A 36 3.30 9.16 3.94
CA ALA A 36 3.73 8.07 3.08
C ALA A 36 5.02 7.39 3.61
N GLU A 37 5.98 8.18 4.11
CA GLU A 37 7.20 7.66 4.73
C GLU A 37 6.89 6.85 6.00
N ALA A 38 6.06 7.39 6.90
CA ALA A 38 5.66 6.71 8.13
C ALA A 38 4.92 5.39 7.84
N PHE A 39 4.04 5.40 6.83
CA PHE A 39 3.33 4.20 6.39
C PHE A 39 4.29 3.15 5.83
N ALA A 40 5.20 3.54 4.93
CA ALA A 40 6.20 2.64 4.37
C ALA A 40 7.11 2.05 5.46
N LYS A 41 7.53 2.87 6.43
CA LYS A 41 8.32 2.43 7.57
C LYS A 41 7.58 1.38 8.41
N LYS A 42 6.29 1.59 8.68
CA LYS A 42 5.46 0.61 9.40
C LYS A 42 5.30 -0.67 8.60
N ALA A 43 5.03 -0.59 7.28
CA ALA A 43 4.90 -1.74 6.41
C ALA A 43 6.18 -2.61 6.40
N LEU A 44 7.36 -1.97 6.35
CA LEU A 44 8.65 -2.65 6.40
C LEU A 44 8.96 -3.30 7.77
N GLN A 45 8.28 -2.87 8.84
CA GLN A 45 8.42 -3.44 10.18
C GLN A 45 7.46 -4.61 10.45
N LEU A 46 6.44 -4.78 9.62
CA LEU A 46 5.50 -5.89 9.75
C LEU A 46 6.12 -7.20 9.25
N ASP A 47 5.73 -8.29 9.89
CA ASP A 47 6.11 -9.63 9.47
C ASP A 47 5.61 -9.94 8.06
N TYR A 48 6.38 -10.72 7.32
CA TYR A 48 6.00 -11.16 5.97
C TYR A 48 4.62 -11.83 5.93
N GLN A 49 4.36 -12.69 6.91
CA GLN A 49 3.08 -13.39 7.06
C GLN A 49 1.90 -12.44 7.28
N GLU A 50 2.12 -11.34 8.04
CA GLU A 50 1.09 -10.32 8.27
C GLU A 50 0.82 -9.52 6.99
N MET A 51 1.88 -9.13 6.28
CA MET A 51 1.75 -8.38 5.02
C MET A 51 1.02 -9.18 3.91
N GLU A 52 1.09 -10.50 3.91
CA GLU A 52 0.41 -11.35 2.93
C GLU A 52 -1.09 -11.54 3.21
N GLN A 53 -1.57 -11.27 4.43
CA GLN A 53 -2.98 -11.41 4.76
C GLN A 53 -3.85 -10.49 3.89
N THR A 54 -4.94 -11.05 3.36
CA THR A 54 -5.89 -10.31 2.51
C THR A 54 -6.39 -9.04 3.19
N ARG A 55 -6.67 -9.10 4.51
CA ARG A 55 -7.10 -7.95 5.31
C ARG A 55 -6.06 -6.83 5.29
N VAL A 56 -4.78 -7.17 5.48
CA VAL A 56 -3.70 -6.17 5.50
C VAL A 56 -3.49 -5.57 4.11
N GLN A 57 -3.54 -6.40 3.08
CA GLN A 57 -3.50 -5.94 1.69
C GLN A 57 -4.67 -5.01 1.33
N ASP A 58 -5.86 -5.28 1.87
CA ASP A 58 -7.01 -4.37 1.71
C ASP A 58 -6.80 -3.05 2.45
N LEU A 59 -6.21 -3.06 3.66
CA LEU A 59 -5.85 -1.84 4.39
C LEU A 59 -4.81 -1.00 3.63
N VAL A 60 -3.78 -1.64 3.06
CA VAL A 60 -2.78 -0.97 2.21
C VAL A 60 -3.45 -0.28 1.02
N ARG A 61 -4.34 -0.99 0.32
CA ARG A 61 -5.09 -0.42 -0.82
C ARG A 61 -5.98 0.73 -0.41
N MET A 62 -6.69 0.61 0.74
CA MET A 62 -7.52 1.71 1.27
C MET A 62 -6.66 2.92 1.63
N PHE A 63 -5.48 2.70 2.22
CA PHE A 63 -4.53 3.77 2.50
C PHE A 63 -4.10 4.49 1.22
N GLU A 64 -3.71 3.75 0.18
CA GLU A 64 -3.33 4.33 -1.11
C GLU A 64 -4.46 5.17 -1.72
N GLU A 65 -5.71 4.70 -1.65
CA GLU A 65 -6.87 5.43 -2.15
C GLU A 65 -7.09 6.74 -1.37
N VAL A 66 -7.05 6.68 -0.05
CA VAL A 66 -7.20 7.88 0.81
C VAL A 66 -6.03 8.84 0.60
N ASN A 67 -4.82 8.33 0.48
CA ASN A 67 -3.63 9.13 0.22
C ASN A 67 -3.71 9.85 -1.13
N ASN A 68 -4.18 9.19 -2.19
CA ASN A 68 -4.42 9.80 -3.49
C ASN A 68 -5.53 10.87 -3.48
N MET A 69 -6.45 10.85 -2.51
CA MET A 69 -7.47 11.89 -2.30
C MET A 69 -6.94 13.11 -1.53
N GLY A 70 -5.74 13.02 -0.96
CA GLY A 70 -5.12 14.08 -0.17
C GLY A 70 -4.62 13.67 1.20
N GLY A 71 -4.76 12.39 1.59
CA GLY A 71 -4.27 11.84 2.85
C GLY A 71 -4.78 12.59 4.08
N LEU A 72 -3.91 12.86 5.03
CA LEU A 72 -4.23 13.62 6.24
C LEU A 72 -4.75 15.05 5.95
N ASN A 73 -4.41 15.63 4.79
CA ASN A 73 -4.92 16.95 4.41
C ASN A 73 -6.44 16.97 4.24
N LEU A 74 -7.09 15.81 4.02
CA LEU A 74 -8.56 15.72 4.00
C LEU A 74 -9.22 16.15 5.31
N LEU A 75 -8.53 16.01 6.44
CA LEU A 75 -9.02 16.45 7.76
C LEU A 75 -8.68 17.91 8.03
N LEU A 76 -7.52 18.39 7.57
CA LEU A 76 -7.03 19.74 7.86
C LEU A 76 -7.94 20.82 7.27
N GLY A 77 -8.40 20.67 6.02
CA GLY A 77 -9.28 21.61 5.37
C GLY A 77 -10.58 21.85 6.16
N PRO A 78 -11.43 20.81 6.38
CA PRO A 78 -12.65 20.97 7.16
C PRO A 78 -12.40 21.40 8.62
N LEU A 79 -11.28 20.99 9.24
CA LEU A 79 -10.93 21.45 10.58
C LEU A 79 -10.65 22.97 10.59
N GLY A 80 -9.81 23.45 9.68
CA GLY A 80 -9.52 24.87 9.51
C GLY A 80 -10.79 25.67 9.23
N ASN A 81 -11.62 25.19 8.28
CA ASN A 81 -12.90 25.81 7.96
C ASN A 81 -13.88 25.82 9.14
N SER A 82 -13.92 24.77 9.94
CA SER A 82 -14.76 24.71 11.16
C SER A 82 -14.36 25.79 12.16
N VAL A 83 -13.06 26.00 12.38
CA VAL A 83 -12.57 27.05 13.27
C VAL A 83 -12.89 28.44 12.70
N LYS A 84 -12.66 28.68 11.40
CA LYS A 84 -13.03 29.92 10.71
C LYS A 84 -14.54 30.17 10.77
N GLY A 85 -15.34 29.12 10.54
CA GLY A 85 -16.80 29.15 10.65
C GLY A 85 -17.27 29.55 12.05
N LEU A 86 -16.65 28.98 13.09
CA LEU A 86 -16.95 29.33 14.48
C LEU A 86 -16.67 30.82 14.76
N VAL A 87 -15.49 31.31 14.35
CA VAL A 87 -15.14 32.73 14.49
C VAL A 87 -16.14 33.62 13.76
N SER A 88 -16.52 33.24 12.53
CA SER A 88 -17.49 33.98 11.72
C SER A 88 -18.90 33.99 12.33
N VAL A 89 -19.35 32.87 12.92
CA VAL A 89 -20.63 32.77 13.63
C VAL A 89 -20.63 33.68 14.85
N VAL A 90 -19.56 33.65 15.67
CA VAL A 90 -19.44 34.52 16.85
C VAL A 90 -19.44 35.99 16.44
N TYR A 91 -18.63 36.32 15.41
CA TYR A 91 -18.58 37.70 14.87
C TYR A 91 -19.98 38.18 14.42
N ALA A 92 -20.66 37.39 13.60
CA ALA A 92 -21.98 37.73 13.09
C ALA A 92 -23.02 37.84 14.22
N ALA A 93 -22.96 36.96 15.23
CA ALA A 93 -23.84 37.00 16.41
C ALA A 93 -23.69 38.32 17.19
N VAL A 94 -22.42 38.72 17.44
CA VAL A 94 -22.12 39.99 18.12
C VAL A 94 -22.67 41.20 17.34
N MET A 95 -22.51 41.17 16.01
CA MET A 95 -22.98 42.25 15.13
C MET A 95 -24.52 42.31 15.04
N VAL A 96 -25.19 41.19 15.16
CA VAL A 96 -26.69 41.12 15.09
C VAL A 96 -27.33 41.40 16.44
N ALA A 97 -26.67 41.10 17.56
CA ALA A 97 -27.25 41.24 18.92
C ALA A 97 -27.94 42.61 19.18
N PRO A 98 -27.39 43.76 18.80
CA PRO A 98 -28.04 45.05 19.03
C PRO A 98 -29.41 45.20 18.34
N LEU A 99 -29.62 44.50 17.22
CA LEU A 99 -30.90 44.51 16.50
C LEU A 99 -32.06 43.95 17.33
N PHE A 100 -31.77 43.01 18.25
CA PHE A 100 -32.74 42.34 19.09
C PHE A 100 -32.92 43.02 20.45
N VAL A 101 -31.97 43.87 20.85
CA VAL A 101 -31.98 44.56 22.15
C VAL A 101 -32.47 46.01 22.00
N THR A 102 -33.02 46.43 20.84
CA THR A 102 -33.52 47.77 20.62
C THR A 102 -34.62 48.13 21.64
N PRO A 103 -34.51 49.28 22.35
CA PRO A 103 -35.51 49.68 23.33
C PRO A 103 -36.87 49.95 22.66
N LEU A 104 -37.94 49.66 23.38
CA LEU A 104 -39.31 50.02 22.98
C LEU A 104 -39.40 51.52 22.82
N ILE A 105 -39.42 52.00 21.59
CA ILE A 105 -39.65 53.44 21.31
C ILE A 105 -41.15 53.65 21.37
N ARG A 106 -41.62 54.40 22.35
CA ARG A 106 -43.02 54.89 22.43
C ARG A 106 -43.20 56.01 21.39
N GLY A 107 -43.28 55.61 20.10
CA GLY A 107 -43.61 56.53 19.01
C GLY A 107 -45.12 56.74 18.87
N LYS A 108 -45.54 57.85 18.23
CA LYS A 108 -46.96 58.21 17.97
C LYS A 108 -47.54 57.41 16.79
N GLY A 109 -47.57 56.07 16.86
CA GLY A 109 -48.19 55.24 15.81
C GLY A 109 -48.18 53.75 16.16
N GLU A 110 -49.26 53.04 15.87
CA GLU A 110 -49.39 51.59 16.10
C GLU A 110 -48.33 50.75 15.39
N LEU A 111 -47.91 51.13 14.19
CA LEU A 111 -46.86 50.47 13.40
C LEU A 111 -45.47 50.61 14.06
N VAL A 112 -45.14 51.76 14.64
CA VAL A 112 -43.88 51.97 15.36
C VAL A 112 -43.80 51.06 16.59
N TRP A 113 -44.91 50.98 17.33
CA TRP A 113 -45.03 50.09 18.49
C TRP A 113 -44.88 48.60 18.08
N LEU A 114 -45.51 48.17 16.98
CA LEU A 114 -45.45 46.81 16.49
C LEU A 114 -44.01 46.42 16.12
N PHE A 115 -43.29 47.23 15.30
CA PHE A 115 -41.96 46.94 14.84
C PHE A 115 -40.85 47.18 15.90
N SER A 116 -41.11 47.94 16.96
CA SER A 116 -40.26 48.02 18.14
C SER A 116 -40.54 46.92 19.18
N SER A 117 -41.65 46.17 19.01
CA SER A 117 -42.05 45.10 19.93
C SER A 117 -41.08 43.87 19.83
N PRO A 118 -40.96 43.11 20.93
CA PRO A 118 -40.18 41.88 20.91
C PRO A 118 -40.73 40.82 19.95
N LEU A 119 -42.01 40.93 19.53
CA LEU A 119 -42.67 40.01 18.60
C LEU A 119 -41.93 39.96 17.23
N VAL A 120 -41.55 41.10 16.66
CA VAL A 120 -40.83 41.14 15.39
C VAL A 120 -39.39 40.57 15.55
N SER A 121 -38.76 40.80 16.70
CA SER A 121 -37.46 40.19 17.00
C SER A 121 -37.58 38.68 17.13
N VAL A 122 -38.59 38.15 17.78
CA VAL A 122 -38.88 36.70 17.87
C VAL A 122 -39.19 36.12 16.49
N LEU A 123 -39.97 36.84 15.66
CA LEU A 123 -40.24 36.43 14.27
C LEU A 123 -38.97 36.33 13.43
N MET A 124 -38.05 37.30 13.57
CA MET A 124 -36.75 37.26 12.87
C MET A 124 -35.87 36.08 13.32
N LEU A 125 -35.86 35.78 14.64
CA LEU A 125 -35.16 34.61 15.17
C LEU A 125 -35.80 33.31 14.68
N ALA A 126 -37.13 33.23 14.67
CA ALA A 126 -37.83 32.06 14.14
C ALA A 126 -37.57 31.83 12.65
N LEU A 127 -37.53 32.92 11.85
CA LEU A 127 -37.17 32.85 10.43
C LEU A 127 -35.71 32.40 10.22
N LEU A 128 -34.79 32.91 11.03
CA LEU A 128 -33.39 32.50 11.02
C LEU A 128 -33.25 31.01 11.35
N ALA A 129 -33.88 30.56 12.42
CA ALA A 129 -33.90 29.16 12.84
C ALA A 129 -34.51 28.25 11.75
N PHE A 130 -35.64 28.67 11.15
CA PHE A 130 -36.27 27.94 10.06
C PHE A 130 -35.36 27.82 8.82
N SER A 131 -34.72 28.93 8.44
CA SER A 131 -33.80 28.92 7.27
C SER A 131 -32.59 28.02 7.50
N ILE A 132 -32.02 28.00 8.71
CA ILE A 132 -30.93 27.10 9.10
C ILE A 132 -31.44 25.65 9.08
N PHE A 133 -32.58 25.35 9.69
CA PHE A 133 -33.12 24.00 9.71
C PHE A 133 -33.42 23.45 8.31
N ALA A 134 -34.01 24.25 7.42
CA ALA A 134 -34.29 23.86 6.04
C ALA A 134 -33.01 23.60 5.23
N SER A 135 -31.96 24.43 5.45
CA SER A 135 -30.66 24.25 4.86
C SER A 135 -30.01 22.97 5.34
N LEU A 136 -29.98 22.70 6.64
CA LEU A 136 -29.41 21.48 7.23
C LEU A 136 -30.11 20.21 6.77
N LYS A 137 -31.45 20.25 6.64
CA LYS A 137 -32.22 19.12 6.09
C LYS A 137 -31.75 18.79 4.65
N SER A 138 -31.54 19.82 3.83
CA SER A 138 -31.04 19.65 2.45
C SER A 138 -29.62 19.10 2.43
N VAL A 139 -28.74 19.60 3.30
CA VAL A 139 -27.35 19.09 3.43
C VAL A 139 -27.34 17.62 3.84
N LYS A 140 -28.09 17.23 4.86
CA LYS A 140 -28.18 15.82 5.29
C LYS A 140 -28.69 14.88 4.18
N GLN A 141 -29.67 15.31 3.39
CA GLN A 141 -30.16 14.53 2.25
C GLN A 141 -29.11 14.37 1.18
N LYS A 142 -28.31 15.41 0.91
CA LYS A 142 -27.17 15.35 0.01
C LYS A 142 -26.10 14.36 0.51
N GLU A 143 -25.71 14.47 1.78
CA GLU A 143 -24.68 13.63 2.40
C GLU A 143 -25.05 12.15 2.39
N GLN A 144 -26.31 11.83 2.72
CA GLN A 144 -26.80 10.45 2.71
C GLN A 144 -26.68 9.83 1.31
N LEU A 145 -27.08 10.56 0.29
CA LEU A 145 -27.01 10.11 -1.10
C LEU A 145 -25.55 9.90 -1.56
N ILE A 146 -24.66 10.83 -1.23
CA ILE A 146 -23.23 10.72 -1.56
C ILE A 146 -22.59 9.52 -0.82
N LYS A 147 -22.98 9.26 0.42
CA LYS A 147 -22.47 8.14 1.20
C LYS A 147 -22.86 6.78 0.61
N GLU A 148 -24.12 6.61 0.22
CA GLU A 148 -24.62 5.39 -0.41
C GLU A 148 -23.91 5.11 -1.74
N ASP A 149 -23.66 6.15 -2.54
CA ASP A 149 -22.96 6.05 -3.81
C ASP A 149 -21.44 5.77 -3.64
N PHE A 150 -20.83 6.21 -2.54
CA PHE A 150 -19.38 6.21 -2.38
C PHE A 150 -18.78 4.79 -2.36
N GLU A 151 -19.34 3.86 -1.62
CA GLU A 151 -18.84 2.48 -1.52
C GLU A 151 -18.84 1.78 -2.89
N GLN A 152 -19.87 2.03 -3.69
CA GLN A 152 -19.94 1.51 -5.04
C GLN A 152 -18.94 2.21 -5.97
N SER A 153 -18.77 3.52 -5.84
CA SER A 153 -17.80 4.28 -6.65
C SER A 153 -16.36 3.79 -6.48
N MET A 154 -15.96 3.41 -5.27
CA MET A 154 -14.65 2.84 -5.00
C MET A 154 -14.39 1.56 -5.82
N LYS A 155 -15.40 0.70 -5.95
CA LYS A 155 -15.31 -0.53 -6.74
C LYS A 155 -15.10 -0.24 -8.23
N TYR A 156 -15.84 0.74 -8.77
CA TYR A 156 -15.69 1.16 -10.18
C TYR A 156 -14.35 1.85 -10.43
N ASN A 157 -13.93 2.75 -9.54
CA ASN A 157 -12.63 3.42 -9.61
C ASN A 157 -11.47 2.43 -9.63
N ARG A 158 -11.49 1.41 -8.76
CA ARG A 158 -10.45 0.37 -8.69
C ARG A 158 -10.32 -0.38 -10.02
N ARG A 159 -11.45 -0.79 -10.61
CA ARG A 159 -11.47 -1.49 -11.89
C ARG A 159 -11.03 -0.62 -13.06
N ALA A 160 -11.54 0.61 -13.16
CA ALA A 160 -11.13 1.55 -14.19
C ALA A 160 -9.62 1.83 -14.14
N ARG A 161 -9.07 2.06 -12.93
CA ARG A 161 -7.64 2.28 -12.71
C ARG A 161 -6.81 1.07 -13.11
N TYR A 162 -7.26 -0.16 -12.80
CA TYR A 162 -6.57 -1.38 -13.23
C TYR A 162 -6.41 -1.42 -14.76
N PHE A 163 -7.51 -1.25 -15.51
CA PHE A 163 -7.43 -1.28 -16.97
C PHE A 163 -6.60 -0.13 -17.53
N TYR A 164 -6.73 1.07 -16.98
CA TYR A 164 -5.89 2.20 -17.35
C TYR A 164 -4.39 1.89 -17.14
N TYR A 165 -4.03 1.36 -15.97
CA TYR A 165 -2.64 1.03 -15.64
C TYR A 165 -2.08 -0.05 -16.57
N GLN A 166 -2.84 -1.12 -16.83
CA GLN A 166 -2.42 -2.18 -17.72
C GLN A 166 -2.28 -1.68 -19.19
N SER A 167 -3.14 -0.78 -19.64
CA SER A 167 -3.08 -0.21 -20.99
C SER A 167 -1.84 0.68 -21.20
N THR A 168 -1.35 1.32 -20.14
CA THR A 168 -0.20 2.25 -20.19
C THR A 168 1.12 1.58 -19.81
N ASN A 169 1.10 0.39 -19.20
CA ASN A 169 2.29 -0.33 -18.83
C ASN A 169 2.95 -0.98 -20.06
N TYR A 170 4.22 -0.64 -20.32
CA TYR A 170 4.97 -1.18 -21.47
C TYR A 170 5.18 -2.69 -21.37
N GLN A 171 5.30 -3.27 -20.16
CA GLN A 171 5.52 -4.70 -19.97
C GLN A 171 4.35 -5.56 -20.47
N THR A 172 3.12 -5.09 -20.29
CA THR A 172 1.91 -5.75 -20.83
C THR A 172 1.65 -5.38 -22.28
N GLY A 173 2.34 -4.35 -22.79
CA GLY A 173 2.11 -3.81 -24.12
C GLY A 173 2.37 -4.80 -25.26
N LYS A 174 3.30 -5.76 -25.09
CA LYS A 174 3.56 -6.83 -26.05
C LYS A 174 2.38 -7.80 -26.17
N ASP A 175 1.82 -8.24 -25.05
CA ASP A 175 0.71 -9.18 -25.02
C ASP A 175 -0.57 -8.55 -25.57
N ILE A 176 -0.85 -7.28 -25.17
CA ILE A 176 -1.99 -6.52 -25.69
C ILE A 176 -1.95 -6.42 -27.21
N ARG A 177 -0.76 -6.18 -27.81
CA ARG A 177 -0.58 -6.05 -29.26
C ARG A 177 -0.59 -7.39 -29.98
N SER A 178 0.11 -8.40 -29.42
CA SER A 178 0.22 -9.71 -30.04
C SER A 178 -1.10 -10.46 -30.10
N TYR A 179 -1.95 -10.28 -29.10
CA TYR A 179 -3.27 -10.91 -29.04
C TYR A 179 -4.41 -9.99 -29.48
N HIS A 180 -4.11 -8.78 -29.99
CA HIS A 180 -5.10 -7.78 -30.40
C HIS A 180 -6.15 -7.47 -29.33
N LEU A 181 -5.70 -7.34 -28.08
CA LEU A 181 -6.57 -7.11 -26.90
C LEU A 181 -7.04 -5.66 -26.75
N SER A 182 -6.63 -4.74 -27.65
CA SER A 182 -6.92 -3.31 -27.55
C SER A 182 -8.42 -3.03 -27.41
N ASP A 183 -9.26 -3.66 -28.23
CA ASP A 183 -10.70 -3.45 -28.20
C ASP A 183 -11.33 -3.96 -26.89
N LEU A 184 -10.86 -5.13 -26.40
CA LEU A 184 -11.29 -5.67 -25.12
C LEU A 184 -10.93 -4.73 -23.96
N PHE A 185 -9.71 -4.18 -23.96
CA PHE A 185 -9.27 -3.23 -22.93
C PHE A 185 -10.08 -1.93 -22.98
N LEU A 186 -10.34 -1.39 -24.19
CA LEU A 186 -11.16 -0.19 -24.37
C LEU A 186 -12.59 -0.41 -23.89
N GLU A 187 -13.22 -1.51 -24.28
CA GLU A 187 -14.57 -1.87 -23.83
C GLU A 187 -14.66 -1.98 -22.30
N GLN A 188 -13.70 -2.66 -21.67
CA GLN A 188 -13.66 -2.78 -20.22
C GLN A 188 -13.39 -1.44 -19.53
N LEU A 189 -12.46 -0.63 -20.07
CA LEU A 189 -12.17 0.70 -19.55
C LEU A 189 -13.40 1.60 -19.64
N GLU A 190 -14.10 1.62 -20.77
CA GLU A 190 -15.34 2.37 -20.99
C GLU A 190 -16.42 1.95 -19.98
N LYS A 191 -16.69 0.65 -19.87
CA LYS A 191 -17.66 0.09 -18.92
C LYS A 191 -17.43 0.53 -17.48
N TRP A 192 -16.16 0.47 -17.01
CA TRP A 192 -15.85 0.86 -15.64
C TRP A 192 -15.77 2.38 -15.47
N SER A 193 -15.33 3.10 -16.49
CA SER A 193 -15.34 4.58 -16.53
C SER A 193 -16.74 5.13 -16.54
N ASP A 194 -17.69 4.51 -17.22
CA ASP A 194 -19.10 4.88 -17.19
C ASP A 194 -19.69 4.75 -15.76
N GLY A 195 -19.30 3.71 -15.03
CA GLY A 195 -19.64 3.59 -13.62
C GLY A 195 -19.12 4.76 -12.78
N VAL A 196 -17.85 5.15 -12.97
CA VAL A 196 -17.27 6.34 -12.31
C VAL A 196 -18.02 7.60 -12.71
N MET A 197 -18.31 7.76 -14.01
CA MET A 197 -19.03 8.93 -14.53
C MET A 197 -20.46 9.01 -14.00
N TYR A 198 -21.13 7.86 -13.77
CA TYR A 198 -22.43 7.81 -13.11
C TYR A 198 -22.36 8.47 -11.71
N PHE A 199 -21.34 8.14 -10.89
CA PHE A 199 -21.19 8.75 -9.56
C PHE A 199 -20.88 10.23 -9.63
N ILE A 200 -20.02 10.67 -10.54
CA ILE A 200 -19.74 12.09 -10.75
C ILE A 200 -21.01 12.84 -11.12
N ARG A 201 -21.84 12.27 -12.01
CA ARG A 201 -23.13 12.84 -12.39
C ARG A 201 -24.14 12.82 -11.22
N SER A 202 -24.17 11.74 -10.43
CA SER A 202 -25.02 11.66 -9.23
C SER A 202 -24.65 12.74 -8.22
N GLN A 203 -23.35 12.89 -7.90
CA GLN A 203 -22.87 13.96 -7.02
C GLN A 203 -23.20 15.36 -7.56
N THR A 204 -22.97 15.59 -8.85
CA THR A 204 -23.28 16.88 -9.49
C THR A 204 -24.78 17.19 -9.43
N ASN A 205 -25.63 16.19 -9.65
CA ASN A 205 -27.08 16.33 -9.58
C ASN A 205 -27.55 16.56 -8.14
N ALA A 206 -26.94 15.86 -7.17
CA ALA A 206 -27.19 16.11 -5.74
C ALA A 206 -26.80 17.54 -5.36
N GLU A 207 -25.65 18.04 -5.81
CA GLU A 207 -25.22 19.43 -5.58
C GLU A 207 -26.20 20.43 -6.19
N LYS A 208 -26.58 20.26 -7.45
CA LYS A 208 -27.57 21.14 -8.10
C LYS A 208 -28.91 21.12 -7.36
N LYS A 209 -29.41 19.95 -6.96
CA LYS A 209 -30.72 19.80 -6.32
C LYS A 209 -30.73 20.31 -4.89
N TYR A 210 -29.81 19.86 -4.06
CA TYR A 210 -29.78 20.14 -2.64
C TYR A 210 -29.01 21.41 -2.29
N GLY A 211 -27.86 21.64 -2.93
CA GLY A 211 -27.11 22.89 -2.81
C GLY A 211 -27.91 24.07 -3.36
N GLY A 212 -28.58 23.91 -4.50
CA GLY A 212 -29.51 24.91 -5.04
C GLY A 212 -30.65 25.26 -4.09
N ARG A 213 -31.19 24.27 -3.34
CA ARG A 213 -32.20 24.53 -2.30
C ARG A 213 -31.66 25.35 -1.15
N VAL A 214 -30.43 25.07 -0.70
CA VAL A 214 -29.75 25.84 0.36
C VAL A 214 -29.62 27.30 -0.05
N ILE A 215 -29.11 27.52 -1.30
CA ILE A 215 -28.98 28.88 -1.85
C ILE A 215 -30.35 29.59 -1.91
N LEU A 216 -31.37 28.92 -2.43
CA LEU A 216 -32.71 29.50 -2.57
C LEU A 216 -33.31 29.87 -1.22
N VAL A 217 -33.25 28.97 -0.21
CA VAL A 217 -33.72 29.25 1.15
C VAL A 217 -32.95 30.43 1.75
N SER A 218 -31.63 30.51 1.57
CA SER A 218 -30.79 31.60 2.07
C SER A 218 -31.16 32.95 1.42
N GLN A 219 -31.37 32.97 0.10
CA GLN A 219 -31.76 34.19 -0.61
C GLN A 219 -33.18 34.68 -0.24
N LEU A 220 -34.15 33.76 -0.11
CA LEU A 220 -35.50 34.11 0.35
C LEU A 220 -35.46 34.67 1.77
N ALA A 221 -34.69 34.06 2.67
CA ALA A 221 -34.52 34.59 4.03
C ALA A 221 -33.87 35.99 4.01
N ALA A 222 -32.86 36.21 3.17
CA ALA A 222 -32.22 37.52 3.01
C ALA A 222 -33.23 38.60 2.57
N VAL A 223 -34.08 38.32 1.57
CA VAL A 223 -35.13 39.23 1.12
C VAL A 223 -36.07 39.62 2.28
N VAL A 224 -36.52 38.64 3.07
CA VAL A 224 -37.39 38.90 4.23
C VAL A 224 -36.64 39.72 5.29
N PHE A 225 -35.36 39.45 5.55
CA PHE A 225 -34.55 40.26 6.46
C PHE A 225 -34.41 41.72 5.96
N TYR A 226 -34.16 41.94 4.65
CA TYR A 226 -34.15 43.29 4.09
C TYR A 226 -35.47 44.00 4.30
N LEU A 227 -36.60 43.36 4.09
CA LEU A 227 -37.92 43.95 4.30
C LEU A 227 -38.15 44.32 5.78
N LEU A 228 -37.91 43.34 6.71
CA LEU A 228 -38.15 43.60 8.14
C LEU A 228 -37.21 44.65 8.73
N VAL A 229 -35.91 44.61 8.40
CA VAL A 229 -34.93 45.57 8.88
C VAL A 229 -35.13 46.93 8.20
N GLY A 230 -35.49 46.97 6.90
CA GLY A 230 -35.81 48.17 6.16
C GLY A 230 -37.03 48.91 6.72
N VAL A 231 -38.11 48.20 7.05
CA VAL A 231 -39.26 48.78 7.70
C VAL A 231 -38.93 49.35 9.09
N LYS A 232 -38.11 48.64 9.90
CA LYS A 232 -37.58 49.19 11.18
C LYS A 232 -36.82 50.50 10.98
N ALA A 233 -36.06 50.64 9.91
CA ALA A 233 -35.33 51.88 9.58
C ALA A 233 -36.26 53.01 9.11
N LEU A 234 -37.22 52.69 8.24
CA LEU A 234 -38.22 53.68 7.77
C LEU A 234 -39.08 54.25 8.91
N LEU A 235 -39.36 53.42 9.90
CA LEU A 235 -40.10 53.81 11.10
C LEU A 235 -39.21 54.54 12.15
N GLY A 236 -37.90 54.70 11.86
CA GLY A 236 -36.98 55.39 12.76
C GLY A 236 -36.54 54.58 13.98
N VAL A 237 -36.84 53.29 14.03
CA VAL A 237 -36.44 52.40 15.13
C VAL A 237 -34.93 52.16 15.10
N ILE A 238 -34.34 52.11 13.90
CA ILE A 238 -32.91 51.98 13.67
C ILE A 238 -32.47 53.02 12.62
N SER A 239 -31.15 53.33 12.54
CA SER A 239 -30.66 54.24 11.52
C SER A 239 -30.67 53.58 10.13
N VAL A 240 -30.95 54.37 9.08
CA VAL A 240 -30.95 53.87 7.69
C VAL A 240 -29.55 53.30 7.31
N GLY A 241 -28.49 53.92 7.80
CA GLY A 241 -27.12 53.47 7.56
C GLY A 241 -26.80 52.09 8.19
N SER A 242 -27.56 51.63 9.20
CA SER A 242 -27.33 50.33 9.84
C SER A 242 -28.09 49.17 9.17
N VAL A 243 -28.94 49.45 8.18
CA VAL A 243 -29.75 48.40 7.50
C VAL A 243 -28.82 47.39 6.82
N LEU A 244 -27.87 47.88 6.01
CA LEU A 244 -26.95 47.00 5.30
C LEU A 244 -26.10 46.16 6.27
N MET A 245 -25.63 46.74 7.37
CA MET A 245 -24.85 46.10 8.39
C MET A 245 -25.64 44.94 9.06
N TYR A 246 -26.85 45.18 9.51
CA TYR A 246 -27.67 44.16 10.18
C TYR A 246 -28.10 43.05 9.24
N VAL A 247 -28.49 43.37 8.01
CA VAL A 247 -28.89 42.31 7.05
C VAL A 247 -27.68 41.47 6.63
N SER A 248 -26.54 42.11 6.33
CA SER A 248 -25.32 41.37 6.04
C SER A 248 -24.89 40.49 7.21
N ALA A 249 -25.01 40.97 8.45
CA ALA A 249 -24.69 40.17 9.63
C ALA A 249 -25.63 38.98 9.83
N LEU A 250 -26.95 39.13 9.59
CA LEU A 250 -27.93 38.05 9.64
C LEU A 250 -27.64 36.96 8.57
N VAL A 251 -27.36 37.39 7.34
CA VAL A 251 -27.04 36.49 6.23
C VAL A 251 -25.72 35.76 6.48
N ASN A 252 -24.72 36.49 6.93
CA ASN A 252 -23.42 35.89 7.28
C ASN A 252 -23.53 34.91 8.44
N PHE A 253 -24.33 35.21 9.47
CA PHE A 253 -24.60 34.29 10.56
C PHE A 253 -25.19 32.97 10.05
N GLN A 254 -26.26 33.08 9.24
CA GLN A 254 -26.89 31.89 8.65
C GLN A 254 -25.93 31.06 7.83
N GLN A 255 -25.19 31.70 6.92
CA GLN A 255 -24.26 31.02 6.01
C GLN A 255 -23.10 30.37 6.79
N SER A 256 -22.48 31.12 7.70
CA SER A 256 -21.37 30.60 8.51
C SER A 256 -21.81 29.47 9.44
N PHE A 257 -23.01 29.55 10.00
CA PHE A 257 -23.55 28.48 10.86
C PHE A 257 -23.81 27.20 10.07
N VAL A 258 -24.40 27.30 8.87
CA VAL A 258 -24.64 26.14 7.99
C VAL A 258 -23.30 25.58 7.54
N ALA A 259 -22.35 26.40 7.12
CA ALA A 259 -21.01 25.98 6.70
C ALA A 259 -20.28 25.25 7.83
N LEU A 260 -20.29 25.81 9.06
CA LEU A 260 -19.70 25.17 10.23
C LEU A 260 -20.24 23.74 10.46
N LEU A 261 -21.56 23.58 10.39
CA LEU A 261 -22.16 22.24 10.58
C LEU A 261 -21.84 21.27 9.43
N VAL A 262 -21.72 21.78 8.20
CA VAL A 262 -21.27 21.00 7.04
C VAL A 262 -19.81 20.55 7.22
N ASP A 263 -18.93 21.45 7.64
CA ASP A 263 -17.52 21.13 7.85
C ASP A 263 -17.33 20.13 9.00
N LEU A 264 -18.10 20.27 10.10
CA LEU A 264 -18.12 19.28 11.17
C LEU A 264 -18.62 17.90 10.70
N SER A 265 -19.63 17.88 9.81
CA SER A 265 -20.09 16.63 9.19
C SER A 265 -19.03 16.01 8.28
N ASN A 266 -18.35 16.82 7.48
CA ASN A 266 -17.25 16.38 6.63
C ASN A 266 -16.08 15.81 7.45
N LEU A 267 -15.73 16.44 8.58
CA LEU A 267 -14.74 15.90 9.51
C LEU A 267 -15.11 14.48 9.96
N ASN A 268 -16.37 14.23 10.31
CA ASN A 268 -16.83 12.90 10.71
C ASN A 268 -16.73 11.88 9.56
N ILE A 269 -17.08 12.30 8.33
CA ILE A 269 -16.98 11.45 7.14
C ILE A 269 -15.51 11.11 6.84
N TYR A 270 -14.63 12.09 6.86
CA TYR A 270 -13.20 11.87 6.59
C TYR A 270 -12.51 11.10 7.73
N ALA A 271 -12.90 11.33 8.98
CA ALA A 271 -12.40 10.55 10.11
C ALA A 271 -12.69 9.05 9.93
N LYS A 272 -13.90 8.69 9.46
CA LYS A 272 -14.24 7.30 9.14
C LYS A 272 -13.39 6.72 8.01
N LYS A 273 -13.07 7.53 6.98
CA LYS A 273 -12.15 7.09 5.92
C LYS A 273 -10.74 6.85 6.44
N MET A 274 -10.33 7.59 7.48
CA MET A 274 -9.04 7.43 8.14
C MET A 274 -8.98 6.25 9.12
N GLU A 275 -10.07 5.50 9.34
CA GLU A 275 -10.06 4.30 10.18
C GLU A 275 -9.03 3.27 9.67
N CYS A 276 -8.82 3.17 8.35
CA CYS A 276 -7.79 2.31 7.79
C CYS A 276 -6.37 2.66 8.28
N TYR A 277 -6.08 3.94 8.55
CA TYR A 277 -4.81 4.37 9.13
C TYR A 277 -4.66 3.84 10.55
N THR A 278 -5.68 4.05 11.39
CA THR A 278 -5.64 3.59 12.78
C THR A 278 -5.56 2.08 12.88
N GLU A 279 -6.28 1.36 12.02
CA GLU A 279 -6.21 -0.09 11.95
C GLU A 279 -4.83 -0.57 11.49
N PHE A 280 -4.28 0.03 10.43
CA PHE A 280 -2.96 -0.35 9.92
C PHE A 280 -1.84 -0.09 10.92
N TYR A 281 -1.84 1.10 11.55
CA TYR A 281 -0.83 1.41 12.58
C TYR A 281 -0.99 0.59 13.87
N ALA A 282 -2.20 0.09 14.16
CA ALA A 282 -2.46 -0.79 15.28
C ALA A 282 -2.04 -2.25 15.04
N LEU A 283 -1.71 -2.63 13.80
CA LEU A 283 -1.20 -3.96 13.49
C LEU A 283 0.07 -4.25 14.29
N LYS A 284 0.10 -5.42 14.90
CA LYS A 284 1.25 -5.92 15.66
C LYS A 284 1.81 -7.12 14.95
N ASN A 285 3.10 -7.32 15.06
CA ASN A 285 3.72 -8.56 14.68
C ASN A 285 3.19 -9.67 15.60
N HIS A 286 2.75 -10.77 15.01
CA HIS A 286 2.30 -11.94 15.75
C HIS A 286 3.45 -12.93 16.01
N LYS A 287 4.54 -12.80 15.26
CA LYS A 287 5.73 -13.59 15.51
C LYS A 287 6.30 -13.29 16.90
N TYR A 288 6.55 -14.34 17.62
CA TYR A 288 7.35 -14.23 18.83
C TYR A 288 8.79 -13.88 18.42
N GLU A 289 9.25 -12.70 18.79
CA GLU A 289 10.63 -12.31 18.66
C GLU A 289 11.38 -12.90 19.87
N GLY A 290 12.12 -13.99 19.61
CA GLY A 290 12.99 -14.58 20.61
C GLY A 290 14.12 -13.62 20.98
N THR A 291 14.74 -13.88 22.10
CA THR A 291 15.85 -13.06 22.64
C THR A 291 17.15 -13.81 22.74
N LEU A 292 17.17 -15.09 22.39
CA LEU A 292 18.40 -15.87 22.41
C LEU A 292 19.29 -15.46 21.23
N PRO A 293 20.53 -15.05 21.48
CA PRO A 293 21.48 -14.82 20.42
C PRO A 293 21.81 -16.14 19.72
N VAL A 294 22.04 -16.08 18.42
CA VAL A 294 22.57 -17.22 17.68
C VAL A 294 24.06 -17.33 17.97
N GLU A 295 24.48 -18.48 18.48
CA GLU A 295 25.90 -18.76 18.70
C GLU A 295 26.64 -18.69 17.36
N LYS A 296 27.58 -17.76 17.23
CA LYS A 296 28.47 -17.68 16.07
C LYS A 296 29.50 -18.78 16.20
N ARG A 297 29.46 -19.76 15.32
CA ARG A 297 30.35 -20.91 15.31
C ARG A 297 31.31 -20.79 14.15
N ASP A 298 32.60 -20.76 14.45
CA ASP A 298 33.66 -20.71 13.42
C ASP A 298 33.72 -22.02 12.60
N ASP A 299 33.24 -23.12 13.19
CA ASP A 299 33.14 -24.43 12.52
C ASP A 299 31.89 -24.59 11.66
N ASN A 300 30.99 -23.57 11.67
CA ASN A 300 29.67 -23.62 11.04
C ASN A 300 28.84 -24.86 11.39
N ASP A 301 29.10 -25.55 12.51
CA ASP A 301 28.44 -26.78 12.93
C ASP A 301 27.02 -26.51 13.45
N TYR A 302 26.09 -26.25 12.52
CA TYR A 302 24.67 -26.04 12.80
C TYR A 302 23.85 -27.23 12.32
N GLU A 303 22.93 -27.70 13.15
CA GLU A 303 21.96 -28.72 12.85
C GLU A 303 20.55 -28.12 12.81
N LEU A 304 19.85 -28.32 11.70
CA LEU A 304 18.44 -27.91 11.54
C LEU A 304 17.56 -29.17 11.51
N GLU A 305 16.52 -29.19 12.32
CA GLU A 305 15.59 -30.31 12.45
C GLU A 305 14.15 -29.84 12.37
N PHE A 306 13.39 -30.45 11.48
CA PHE A 306 11.93 -30.37 11.41
C PHE A 306 11.35 -31.54 12.17
N ARG A 307 10.47 -31.30 13.16
CA ARG A 307 9.79 -32.33 13.96
C ARG A 307 8.30 -32.21 13.78
N ASP A 308 7.72 -33.19 13.07
CA ASP A 308 6.29 -33.32 12.88
C ASP A 308 5.61 -32.03 12.40
N VAL A 309 6.25 -31.33 11.46
CA VAL A 309 5.84 -30.01 11.00
C VAL A 309 4.66 -30.08 10.06
N CYS A 310 3.57 -29.41 10.44
CA CYS A 310 2.43 -29.15 9.58
C CYS A 310 2.34 -27.66 9.26
N PHE A 311 1.93 -27.34 8.03
CA PHE A 311 1.76 -25.95 7.63
C PHE A 311 0.64 -25.78 6.61
N SER A 312 -0.19 -24.74 6.84
CA SER A 312 -1.14 -24.18 5.88
C SER A 312 -0.94 -22.66 5.79
N TYR A 313 -1.11 -22.10 4.59
CA TYR A 313 -1.04 -20.66 4.42
C TYR A 313 -2.21 -19.94 5.12
N PRO A 314 -2.02 -18.71 5.61
CA PRO A 314 -3.08 -17.91 6.22
C PRO A 314 -4.33 -17.84 5.34
N GLY A 315 -5.49 -18.12 5.94
CA GLY A 315 -6.77 -18.10 5.21
C GLY A 315 -7.05 -19.34 4.35
N SER A 316 -6.22 -20.40 4.45
CA SER A 316 -6.44 -21.68 3.75
C SER A 316 -6.42 -22.83 4.74
N ASP A 317 -7.42 -23.72 4.66
CA ASP A 317 -7.46 -24.96 5.44
C ASP A 317 -6.63 -26.09 4.79
N ARG A 318 -6.08 -25.84 3.60
CA ARG A 318 -5.29 -26.84 2.88
C ARG A 318 -3.90 -26.97 3.49
N LEU A 319 -3.57 -28.13 4.01
CA LEU A 319 -2.20 -28.47 4.41
C LEU A 319 -1.29 -28.52 3.17
N ILE A 320 -0.20 -27.79 3.25
CA ILE A 320 0.87 -27.77 2.24
C ILE A 320 2.04 -28.63 2.69
N LEU A 321 2.37 -28.60 3.99
CA LEU A 321 3.25 -29.59 4.60
C LEU A 321 2.43 -30.38 5.61
N ASP A 322 2.63 -31.71 5.61
CA ASP A 322 1.85 -32.65 6.38
C ASP A 322 2.79 -33.62 7.12
N HIS A 323 2.90 -33.43 8.46
CA HIS A 323 3.73 -34.24 9.36
C HIS A 323 5.18 -34.41 8.90
N LEU A 324 5.78 -33.30 8.37
CA LEU A 324 7.15 -33.33 7.85
C LEU A 324 8.17 -33.43 8.98
N SER A 325 8.97 -34.52 8.94
CA SER A 325 10.11 -34.72 9.83
C SER A 325 11.38 -34.90 8.99
N PHE A 326 12.37 -34.03 9.21
CA PHE A 326 13.60 -34.03 8.43
C PHE A 326 14.73 -33.38 9.22
N LYS A 327 15.95 -33.84 9.00
CA LYS A 327 17.15 -33.35 9.67
C LYS A 327 18.21 -32.99 8.63
N LEU A 328 18.71 -31.77 8.70
CA LEU A 328 19.76 -31.23 7.85
C LEU A 328 21.01 -30.98 8.70
N LYS A 329 22.10 -31.66 8.35
CA LYS A 329 23.39 -31.50 9.03
C LYS A 329 24.27 -30.53 8.26
N VAL A 330 25.21 -29.96 8.97
CA VAL A 330 26.25 -29.08 8.40
C VAL A 330 27.02 -29.80 7.31
N GLY A 331 27.34 -29.02 6.26
CA GLY A 331 28.08 -29.54 5.11
C GLY A 331 27.24 -30.38 4.15
N ASP A 332 25.97 -30.67 4.50
CA ASP A 332 25.08 -31.37 3.58
C ASP A 332 24.75 -30.48 2.37
N LYS A 333 24.85 -31.07 1.18
CA LYS A 333 24.33 -30.49 -0.06
C LYS A 333 23.02 -31.23 -0.39
N LEU A 334 21.90 -30.60 -0.04
CA LEU A 334 20.58 -31.17 -0.17
C LEU A 334 19.89 -30.71 -1.46
N ALA A 335 19.46 -31.64 -2.30
CA ALA A 335 18.54 -31.36 -3.39
C ALA A 335 17.09 -31.65 -2.97
N LEU A 336 16.18 -30.69 -3.16
CA LEU A 336 14.75 -30.88 -3.01
C LEU A 336 14.11 -31.03 -4.38
N VAL A 337 13.56 -32.20 -4.66
CA VAL A 337 12.90 -32.51 -5.93
C VAL A 337 11.44 -32.91 -5.70
N GLY A 338 10.61 -32.80 -6.71
CA GLY A 338 9.19 -33.14 -6.61
C GLY A 338 8.35 -32.31 -7.57
N LEU A 339 7.09 -32.70 -7.73
CA LEU A 339 6.15 -32.00 -8.60
C LEU A 339 5.87 -30.56 -8.11
N ASN A 340 5.34 -29.71 -9.00
CA ASN A 340 4.89 -28.37 -8.63
C ASN A 340 3.78 -28.47 -7.57
N GLY A 341 3.86 -27.61 -6.54
CA GLY A 341 2.91 -27.62 -5.43
C GLY A 341 3.14 -28.71 -4.38
N ALA A 342 4.26 -29.47 -4.45
CA ALA A 342 4.59 -30.51 -3.45
C ALA A 342 5.06 -29.93 -2.09
N GLY A 343 5.27 -28.62 -1.95
CA GLY A 343 5.67 -27.97 -0.70
C GLY A 343 7.14 -27.54 -0.62
N LYS A 344 7.96 -27.67 -1.68
CA LYS A 344 9.40 -27.36 -1.69
C LYS A 344 9.71 -25.90 -1.30
N THR A 345 9.12 -24.93 -1.98
CA THR A 345 9.30 -23.50 -1.67
C THR A 345 8.73 -23.14 -0.29
N THR A 346 7.64 -23.81 0.12
CA THR A 346 7.06 -23.65 1.46
C THR A 346 8.03 -24.14 2.54
N PHE A 347 8.72 -25.27 2.32
CA PHE A 347 9.77 -25.74 3.20
C PHE A 347 10.87 -24.67 3.38
N VAL A 348 11.34 -24.05 2.30
CA VAL A 348 12.35 -22.98 2.36
C VAL A 348 11.83 -21.76 3.11
N LYS A 349 10.59 -21.34 2.86
CA LYS A 349 9.98 -20.21 3.56
C LYS A 349 9.89 -20.44 5.08
N LEU A 350 9.58 -21.66 5.52
CA LEU A 350 9.59 -22.05 6.93
C LEU A 350 11.02 -22.15 7.49
N LEU A 351 11.94 -22.70 6.72
CA LEU A 351 13.35 -22.79 7.10
C LEU A 351 13.95 -21.41 7.36
N CYS A 352 13.63 -20.42 6.51
CA CYS A 352 14.04 -19.02 6.69
C CYS A 352 13.17 -18.25 7.70
N ARG A 353 12.22 -18.91 8.33
CA ARG A 353 11.28 -18.33 9.28
C ARG A 353 10.52 -17.13 8.71
N LEU A 354 10.19 -17.14 7.41
CA LEU A 354 9.22 -16.20 6.83
C LEU A 354 7.80 -16.49 7.33
N TYR A 355 7.54 -17.75 7.68
CA TYR A 355 6.35 -18.24 8.36
C TYR A 355 6.76 -19.09 9.56
N ASP A 356 5.89 -19.15 10.54
CA ASP A 356 5.97 -20.14 11.61
C ASP A 356 5.10 -21.37 11.27
N PRO A 357 5.48 -22.60 11.65
CA PRO A 357 4.67 -23.80 11.41
C PRO A 357 3.32 -23.71 12.15
N THR A 358 2.27 -24.29 11.53
CA THR A 358 0.93 -24.39 12.15
C THR A 358 0.92 -25.41 13.30
N ALA A 359 1.68 -26.51 13.16
CA ALA A 359 1.91 -27.50 14.20
C ALA A 359 3.32 -28.09 14.05
N GLY A 360 3.84 -28.71 15.10
CA GLY A 360 5.22 -29.17 15.17
C GLY A 360 6.21 -28.07 15.47
N GLU A 361 7.49 -28.35 15.38
CA GLU A 361 8.57 -27.42 15.70
C GLU A 361 9.75 -27.54 14.72
N ILE A 362 10.45 -26.42 14.51
CA ILE A 362 11.70 -26.39 13.76
C ILE A 362 12.79 -26.00 14.76
N LEU A 363 13.85 -26.78 14.79
CA LEU A 363 14.92 -26.62 15.76
C LEU A 363 16.24 -26.27 15.07
N LEU A 364 16.98 -25.36 15.68
CA LEU A 364 18.38 -25.10 15.38
C LEU A 364 19.21 -25.57 16.60
N ASN A 365 20.09 -26.54 16.41
CA ASN A 365 20.89 -27.16 17.47
C ASN A 365 20.03 -27.64 18.66
N GLY A 366 18.85 -28.22 18.39
CA GLY A 366 17.93 -28.72 19.41
C GLY A 366 17.08 -27.66 20.12
N ILE A 367 17.20 -26.37 19.76
CA ILE A 367 16.42 -25.26 20.32
C ILE A 367 15.43 -24.76 19.25
N ASP A 368 14.17 -24.56 19.63
CA ASP A 368 13.14 -24.02 18.74
C ASP A 368 13.57 -22.65 18.17
N ILE A 369 13.53 -22.53 16.83
CA ILE A 369 13.93 -21.32 16.11
C ILE A 369 13.16 -20.07 16.55
N LYS A 370 11.98 -20.24 17.14
CA LYS A 370 11.16 -19.15 17.68
C LYS A 370 11.83 -18.45 18.87
N LYS A 371 12.72 -19.13 19.58
CA LYS A 371 13.42 -18.58 20.76
C LYS A 371 14.60 -17.69 20.42
N TYR A 372 15.14 -17.82 19.21
CA TYR A 372 16.28 -16.99 18.76
C TYR A 372 15.84 -15.60 18.35
N ASP A 373 16.76 -14.63 18.48
CA ASP A 373 16.61 -13.32 17.86
C ASP A 373 16.35 -13.49 16.35
N TYR A 374 15.32 -12.83 15.87
CA TYR A 374 14.84 -13.04 14.50
C TYR A 374 15.86 -12.62 13.44
N GLN A 375 16.53 -11.48 13.67
CA GLN A 375 17.51 -10.95 12.71
C GLN A 375 18.78 -11.80 12.69
N GLU A 376 19.23 -12.22 13.87
CA GLU A 376 20.40 -13.10 13.98
C GLU A 376 20.12 -14.47 13.35
N TYR A 377 18.93 -15.04 13.56
CA TYR A 377 18.54 -16.28 12.90
C TYR A 377 18.50 -16.12 11.37
N GLN A 378 17.91 -15.04 10.86
CA GLN A 378 17.89 -14.79 9.42
C GLN A 378 19.29 -14.51 8.83
N SER A 379 20.22 -14.04 9.64
CA SER A 379 21.60 -13.83 9.19
C SER A 379 22.31 -15.13 8.79
N LEU A 380 21.84 -16.27 9.29
CA LEU A 380 22.37 -17.59 8.95
C LEU A 380 22.09 -18.04 7.50
N PHE A 381 21.17 -17.39 6.81
CA PHE A 381 20.72 -17.83 5.49
C PHE A 381 21.05 -16.83 4.38
N SER A 382 21.68 -17.29 3.32
CA SER A 382 21.76 -16.64 2.02
C SER A 382 20.76 -17.30 1.07
N VAL A 383 19.74 -16.56 0.60
CA VAL A 383 18.64 -17.16 -0.17
C VAL A 383 18.47 -16.46 -1.51
N VAL A 384 18.33 -17.25 -2.57
CA VAL A 384 17.84 -16.81 -3.87
C VAL A 384 16.51 -17.50 -4.10
N PHE A 385 15.41 -16.75 -3.99
CA PHE A 385 14.07 -17.25 -4.28
C PHE A 385 13.82 -17.30 -5.79
N GLN A 386 12.87 -18.12 -6.21
CA GLN A 386 12.45 -18.23 -7.61
C GLN A 386 11.91 -16.89 -8.16
N ASP A 387 11.18 -16.14 -7.33
CA ASP A 387 10.59 -14.83 -7.60
C ASP A 387 11.44 -13.68 -7.03
N PHE A 388 12.76 -13.81 -7.04
CA PHE A 388 13.66 -12.78 -6.55
C PHE A 388 13.43 -11.44 -7.24
N HIS A 389 13.65 -10.35 -6.53
CA HIS A 389 13.58 -9.00 -7.06
C HIS A 389 14.92 -8.26 -6.92
N LEU A 390 15.29 -7.53 -7.99
CA LEU A 390 16.27 -6.47 -7.94
C LEU A 390 15.53 -5.13 -7.95
N PHE A 391 16.08 -4.16 -7.28
CA PHE A 391 15.44 -2.86 -7.10
C PHE A 391 16.12 -1.79 -7.93
N SER A 392 15.44 -0.66 -8.17
CA SER A 392 16.00 0.52 -8.81
C SER A 392 17.02 1.23 -7.92
N PHE A 393 18.02 0.47 -7.46
CA PHE A 393 19.19 0.93 -6.72
C PHE A 393 20.44 0.79 -7.59
N GLU A 394 21.55 1.33 -7.13
CA GLU A 394 22.85 1.03 -7.73
C GLU A 394 23.11 -0.49 -7.69
N LEU A 395 23.78 -1.01 -8.71
CA LEU A 395 24.08 -2.44 -8.82
C LEU A 395 24.85 -2.95 -7.59
N GLY A 396 25.85 -2.20 -7.13
CA GLY A 396 26.61 -2.54 -5.92
C GLY A 396 25.72 -2.64 -4.67
N GLN A 397 24.73 -1.75 -4.53
CA GLN A 397 23.74 -1.81 -3.45
C GLN A 397 22.81 -3.03 -3.57
N ASN A 398 22.45 -3.40 -4.82
CA ASN A 398 21.66 -4.61 -5.06
C ASN A 398 22.42 -5.89 -4.67
N VAL A 399 23.73 -5.95 -4.91
CA VAL A 399 24.55 -7.09 -4.52
C VAL A 399 24.78 -7.12 -3.01
N ALA A 400 25.15 -5.97 -2.42
CA ALA A 400 25.48 -5.89 -1.00
C ALA A 400 24.25 -5.89 -0.08
N ALA A 401 23.06 -5.63 -0.63
CA ALA A 401 21.82 -5.35 0.14
C ALA A 401 22.04 -4.25 1.20
N SER A 402 22.90 -3.28 0.92
CA SER A 402 23.29 -2.20 1.83
C SER A 402 23.66 -0.94 1.05
N THR A 403 23.48 0.22 1.71
CA THR A 403 23.93 1.52 1.18
C THR A 403 25.46 1.67 1.20
N ARG A 404 26.13 0.94 2.08
CA ARG A 404 27.59 0.91 2.20
C ARG A 404 28.11 -0.48 1.89
N TYR A 405 29.10 -0.59 1.01
CA TYR A 405 29.64 -1.88 0.61
C TYR A 405 31.13 -1.77 0.21
N GLU A 406 31.82 -2.91 0.26
CA GLU A 406 33.19 -3.05 -0.17
C GLU A 406 33.22 -3.38 -1.68
N ASN A 407 33.79 -2.48 -2.48
CA ASN A 407 33.81 -2.62 -3.93
C ASN A 407 34.52 -3.91 -4.37
N GLU A 408 35.66 -4.23 -3.77
CA GLU A 408 36.45 -5.43 -4.12
C GLU A 408 35.63 -6.71 -3.88
N LYS A 409 34.95 -6.81 -2.73
CA LYS A 409 34.10 -7.95 -2.41
C LYS A 409 32.91 -8.06 -3.37
N VAL A 410 32.32 -6.92 -3.79
CA VAL A 410 31.23 -6.94 -4.77
C VAL A 410 31.73 -7.45 -6.12
N TRP A 411 32.91 -6.98 -6.59
CA TRP A 411 33.48 -7.44 -7.84
C TRP A 411 33.81 -8.93 -7.81
N ASP A 412 34.44 -9.44 -6.75
CA ASP A 412 34.71 -10.86 -6.54
C ASP A 412 33.43 -11.71 -6.63
N CYS A 413 32.35 -11.26 -5.98
CA CYS A 413 31.06 -11.95 -6.04
C CYS A 413 30.43 -11.92 -7.45
N LEU A 414 30.58 -10.83 -8.19
CA LEU A 414 30.08 -10.71 -9.57
C LEU A 414 30.89 -11.60 -10.54
N GLU A 415 32.21 -11.70 -10.36
CA GLU A 415 33.07 -12.62 -11.09
C GLU A 415 32.66 -14.07 -10.85
N LYS A 416 32.51 -14.45 -9.57
CA LYS A 416 32.06 -15.78 -9.15
C LYS A 416 30.69 -16.14 -9.73
N ALA A 417 29.77 -15.18 -9.79
CA ALA A 417 28.46 -15.36 -10.41
C ALA A 417 28.50 -15.30 -11.96
N GLY A 418 29.61 -14.97 -12.57
CA GLY A 418 29.78 -14.94 -14.03
C GLY A 418 29.01 -13.80 -14.72
N VAL A 419 29.00 -12.60 -14.10
CA VAL A 419 28.34 -11.41 -14.65
C VAL A 419 29.23 -10.17 -14.64
N GLU A 420 30.50 -10.30 -14.21
CA GLU A 420 31.44 -9.20 -14.07
C GLU A 420 31.65 -8.42 -15.37
N GLN A 421 31.94 -9.10 -16.50
CA GLN A 421 32.19 -8.45 -17.80
C GLN A 421 31.01 -7.57 -18.23
N ARG A 422 29.77 -8.03 -18.00
CA ARG A 422 28.58 -7.27 -18.31
C ARG A 422 28.49 -6.01 -17.46
N VAL A 423 28.79 -6.10 -16.16
CA VAL A 423 28.78 -4.97 -15.23
C VAL A 423 29.91 -3.97 -15.55
N GLN A 424 31.09 -4.43 -15.94
CA GLN A 424 32.19 -3.56 -16.41
C GLN A 424 31.80 -2.76 -17.66
N ALA A 425 31.00 -3.35 -18.55
CA ALA A 425 30.51 -2.69 -19.76
C ALA A 425 29.38 -1.69 -19.48
N MET A 426 28.84 -1.63 -18.27
CA MET A 426 27.80 -0.65 -17.91
C MET A 426 28.38 0.76 -17.72
N PRO A 427 27.62 1.83 -18.03
CA PRO A 427 28.14 3.21 -18.07
C PRO A 427 28.80 3.69 -16.77
N LYS A 428 28.35 3.20 -15.59
CA LYS A 428 28.85 3.59 -14.27
C LYS A 428 29.33 2.40 -13.43
N GLY A 429 29.53 1.21 -14.05
CA GLY A 429 29.91 -0.01 -13.35
C GLY A 429 29.01 -0.32 -12.17
N LEU A 430 29.55 -0.49 -10.97
CA LEU A 430 28.78 -0.77 -9.73
C LEU A 430 27.77 0.31 -9.35
N ARG A 431 27.98 1.57 -9.79
CA ARG A 431 27.07 2.69 -9.54
C ARG A 431 25.98 2.83 -10.59
N THR A 432 25.87 1.89 -11.52
CA THR A 432 24.79 1.86 -12.49
C THR A 432 23.49 1.54 -11.77
N VAL A 433 22.48 2.41 -11.92
CA VAL A 433 21.13 2.19 -11.39
C VAL A 433 20.42 1.19 -12.29
N LEU A 434 19.82 0.16 -11.70
CA LEU A 434 19.06 -0.84 -12.43
C LEU A 434 17.62 -0.34 -12.63
N TYR A 435 17.04 -0.73 -13.77
CA TYR A 435 15.68 -0.39 -14.20
C TYR A 435 15.40 1.12 -14.32
N GLN A 436 14.41 1.46 -15.13
CA GLN A 436 14.01 2.86 -15.33
C GLN A 436 13.06 3.32 -14.22
N SER A 437 13.59 3.91 -13.16
CA SER A 437 12.80 4.71 -12.21
C SER A 437 13.08 6.22 -12.36
N GLY A 438 13.63 6.64 -13.52
CA GLY A 438 14.05 8.02 -13.84
C GLY A 438 14.87 8.07 -15.12
N GLU A 439 15.71 9.11 -15.30
CA GLU A 439 16.37 9.43 -16.58
C GLU A 439 17.53 8.50 -16.99
N SER A 440 17.99 7.51 -16.19
CA SER A 440 19.25 6.82 -16.47
C SER A 440 19.39 5.37 -16.00
N GLY A 441 18.29 4.64 -15.83
CA GLY A 441 18.36 3.22 -15.45
C GLY A 441 18.73 2.30 -16.61
N VAL A 442 19.46 1.22 -16.33
CA VAL A 442 19.84 0.19 -17.30
C VAL A 442 18.93 -1.03 -17.11
N GLU A 443 18.29 -1.44 -18.19
CA GLU A 443 17.54 -2.70 -18.23
C GLU A 443 18.52 -3.88 -18.32
N ILE A 444 18.20 -4.96 -17.60
CA ILE A 444 18.97 -6.19 -17.58
C ILE A 444 18.11 -7.38 -17.98
N SER A 445 18.70 -8.38 -18.60
CA SER A 445 18.01 -9.62 -18.95
C SER A 445 17.69 -10.46 -17.70
N GLY A 446 16.72 -11.36 -17.81
CA GLY A 446 16.37 -12.26 -16.71
C GLY A 446 17.57 -13.09 -16.23
N GLY A 447 18.40 -13.58 -17.13
CA GLY A 447 19.61 -14.33 -16.79
C GLY A 447 20.68 -13.47 -16.09
N GLU A 448 20.87 -12.20 -16.51
CA GLU A 448 21.77 -11.26 -15.81
C GLU A 448 21.23 -10.93 -14.41
N ALA A 449 19.93 -10.69 -14.28
CA ALA A 449 19.27 -10.44 -12.99
C ALA A 449 19.47 -11.61 -12.03
N GLN A 450 19.37 -12.84 -12.54
CA GLN A 450 19.57 -14.07 -11.76
C GLN A 450 21.01 -14.20 -11.27
N LYS A 451 22.00 -13.93 -12.12
CA LYS A 451 23.43 -13.91 -11.75
C LYS A 451 23.71 -12.85 -10.69
N ILE A 452 23.09 -11.67 -10.76
CA ILE A 452 23.21 -10.62 -9.75
C ILE A 452 22.58 -11.08 -8.41
N ALA A 453 21.44 -11.78 -8.44
CA ALA A 453 20.83 -12.34 -7.22
C ALA A 453 21.72 -13.41 -6.57
N ILE A 454 22.41 -14.23 -7.38
CA ILE A 454 23.42 -15.18 -6.89
C ILE A 454 24.61 -14.42 -6.27
N ALA A 455 25.12 -13.36 -6.91
CA ALA A 455 26.19 -12.52 -6.35
C ALA A 455 25.78 -11.91 -4.99
N ARG A 456 24.50 -11.51 -4.82
CA ARG A 456 23.93 -11.05 -3.55
C ARG A 456 24.03 -12.14 -2.47
N ALA A 457 23.67 -13.37 -2.80
CA ALA A 457 23.76 -14.49 -1.86
C ALA A 457 25.21 -14.79 -1.46
N LEU A 458 26.16 -14.71 -2.41
CA LEU A 458 27.59 -14.87 -2.15
C LEU A 458 28.14 -13.74 -1.27
N TYR A 459 27.74 -12.49 -1.52
CA TYR A 459 28.19 -11.34 -0.74
C TYR A 459 27.77 -11.43 0.74
N LYS A 460 26.55 -11.94 1.02
CA LYS A 460 26.06 -12.15 2.38
C LYS A 460 26.89 -13.17 3.16
N ASP A 461 27.45 -14.16 2.48
CA ASP A 461 28.41 -15.14 3.02
C ASP A 461 27.90 -15.92 4.24
N ALA A 462 26.62 -16.32 4.24
CA ALA A 462 25.98 -17.03 5.34
C ALA A 462 26.34 -18.53 5.38
N PRO A 463 26.23 -19.20 6.55
CA PRO A 463 26.48 -20.65 6.71
C PRO A 463 25.55 -21.54 5.88
N PHE A 464 24.29 -21.10 5.70
CA PHE A 464 23.30 -21.82 4.89
C PHE A 464 23.07 -21.06 3.59
N VAL A 465 23.18 -21.75 2.46
CA VAL A 465 22.90 -21.19 1.14
C VAL A 465 21.73 -21.93 0.51
N ILE A 466 20.68 -21.19 0.16
CA ILE A 466 19.46 -21.74 -0.39
C ILE A 466 19.22 -21.16 -1.78
N LEU A 467 19.04 -22.04 -2.76
CA LEU A 467 18.76 -21.67 -4.14
C LEU A 467 17.45 -22.31 -4.58
N ASP A 468 16.40 -21.50 -4.75
CA ASP A 468 15.10 -21.96 -5.23
C ASP A 468 15.01 -21.67 -6.75
N GLU A 469 15.20 -22.71 -7.55
CA GLU A 469 15.20 -22.68 -9.03
C GLU A 469 16.12 -21.59 -9.63
N PRO A 470 17.40 -21.53 -9.21
CA PRO A 470 18.27 -20.40 -9.52
C PRO A 470 18.67 -20.33 -11.00
N THR A 471 18.23 -21.24 -11.84
CA THR A 471 18.65 -21.36 -13.25
C THR A 471 17.49 -21.41 -14.23
N SER A 472 16.27 -21.08 -13.78
CA SER A 472 15.07 -21.13 -14.60
C SER A 472 15.10 -20.23 -15.86
N ALA A 473 15.87 -19.13 -15.81
CA ALA A 473 16.06 -18.18 -16.92
C ALA A 473 17.38 -18.38 -17.68
N LEU A 474 18.15 -19.45 -17.42
CA LEU A 474 19.46 -19.70 -18.01
C LEU A 474 19.40 -20.83 -19.03
N ASP A 475 20.29 -20.73 -20.01
CA ASP A 475 20.57 -21.83 -20.95
C ASP A 475 21.32 -22.98 -20.24
N PRO A 476 21.29 -24.21 -20.78
CA PRO A 476 21.91 -25.39 -20.13
C PRO A 476 23.42 -25.26 -19.89
N ILE A 477 24.14 -24.52 -20.74
CA ILE A 477 25.61 -24.34 -20.60
C ILE A 477 25.88 -23.38 -19.44
N SER A 478 25.21 -22.23 -19.42
CA SER A 478 25.29 -21.27 -18.31
C SER A 478 24.86 -21.88 -16.98
N GLU A 479 23.85 -22.74 -17.00
CA GLU A 479 23.41 -23.49 -15.82
C GLU A 479 24.50 -24.39 -15.28
N TYR A 480 25.10 -25.22 -16.15
CA TYR A 480 26.19 -26.13 -15.76
C TYR A 480 27.40 -25.35 -15.20
N GLU A 481 27.77 -24.25 -15.85
CA GLU A 481 28.88 -23.40 -15.37
C GLU A 481 28.59 -22.82 -13.98
N ILE A 482 27.36 -22.35 -13.75
CA ILE A 482 26.97 -21.80 -12.44
C ILE A 482 26.99 -22.89 -11.38
N TYR A 483 26.39 -24.05 -11.61
CA TYR A 483 26.41 -25.13 -10.63
C TYR A 483 27.85 -25.62 -10.35
N SER A 484 28.69 -25.78 -11.37
CA SER A 484 30.05 -26.20 -11.20
C SER A 484 30.92 -25.21 -10.41
N ARG A 485 30.73 -23.90 -10.67
CA ARG A 485 31.39 -22.84 -9.90
C ARG A 485 30.82 -22.76 -8.48
N PHE A 486 29.52 -22.80 -8.36
CA PHE A 486 28.84 -22.68 -7.08
C PHE A 486 29.16 -23.83 -6.13
N ASP A 487 29.30 -25.05 -6.65
CA ASP A 487 29.74 -26.21 -5.86
C ASP A 487 31.08 -25.99 -5.18
N SER A 488 32.02 -25.37 -5.90
CA SER A 488 33.33 -25.01 -5.34
C SER A 488 33.25 -23.85 -4.32
N LEU A 489 32.29 -22.91 -4.48
CA LEU A 489 32.15 -21.73 -3.63
C LEU A 489 31.39 -22.01 -2.31
N VAL A 490 30.61 -23.09 -2.29
CA VAL A 490 29.84 -23.50 -1.09
C VAL A 490 30.39 -24.80 -0.50
N SER A 491 31.62 -25.18 -0.82
CA SER A 491 32.23 -26.44 -0.36
C SER A 491 32.19 -26.61 1.16
N ASP A 492 32.32 -25.48 1.91
CA ASP A 492 32.37 -25.47 3.38
C ASP A 492 31.03 -25.05 4.01
N LYS A 493 29.96 -25.00 3.22
CA LYS A 493 28.63 -24.52 3.66
C LYS A 493 27.58 -25.58 3.46
N THR A 494 26.53 -25.47 4.24
CA THR A 494 25.31 -26.25 4.03
C THR A 494 24.49 -25.61 2.92
N SER A 495 24.12 -26.39 1.91
CA SER A 495 23.35 -25.86 0.79
C SER A 495 22.07 -26.64 0.52
N VAL A 496 21.02 -25.90 0.17
CA VAL A 496 19.72 -26.45 -0.22
C VAL A 496 19.39 -25.96 -1.63
N TYR A 497 19.22 -26.90 -2.54
CA TYR A 497 18.88 -26.66 -3.93
C TYR A 497 17.48 -27.15 -4.23
N ILE A 498 16.62 -26.28 -4.68
CA ILE A 498 15.38 -26.68 -5.32
C ILE A 498 15.58 -26.62 -6.83
N SER A 499 15.38 -27.72 -7.52
CA SER A 499 15.48 -27.77 -8.97
C SER A 499 14.39 -28.65 -9.56
N HIS A 500 13.86 -28.19 -10.69
CA HIS A 500 13.03 -29.01 -11.57
C HIS A 500 13.86 -29.80 -12.59
N ARG A 501 15.17 -29.52 -12.70
CA ARG A 501 16.09 -30.24 -13.58
C ARG A 501 16.85 -31.27 -12.76
N MET A 502 16.59 -32.55 -13.07
CA MET A 502 17.19 -33.66 -12.32
C MET A 502 18.72 -33.73 -12.49
N SER A 503 19.26 -33.17 -13.58
CA SER A 503 20.71 -33.10 -13.84
C SER A 503 21.48 -32.36 -12.73
N SER A 504 20.91 -31.29 -12.16
CA SER A 504 21.50 -30.52 -11.08
C SER A 504 21.56 -31.26 -9.73
N CYS A 505 20.70 -32.29 -9.54
CA CYS A 505 20.70 -33.09 -8.32
C CYS A 505 21.97 -33.92 -8.13
N ARG A 506 22.74 -34.17 -9.20
CA ARG A 506 24.00 -34.92 -9.14
C ARG A 506 25.12 -34.21 -8.39
N PHE A 507 25.00 -32.89 -8.22
CA PHE A 507 25.95 -32.09 -7.43
C PHE A 507 25.65 -32.15 -5.91
N CYS A 508 24.56 -32.82 -5.51
CA CYS A 508 24.15 -32.90 -4.12
C CYS A 508 24.43 -34.27 -3.52
N ASN A 509 24.84 -34.27 -2.25
CA ASN A 509 25.12 -35.52 -1.51
C ASN A 509 23.82 -36.25 -1.14
N THR A 510 22.79 -35.47 -0.83
CA THR A 510 21.49 -35.96 -0.37
C THR A 510 20.39 -35.39 -1.25
N ILE A 511 19.45 -36.22 -1.66
CA ILE A 511 18.29 -35.85 -2.44
C ILE A 511 17.05 -36.21 -1.62
N ALA A 512 16.15 -35.27 -1.40
CA ALA A 512 14.84 -35.47 -0.77
C ALA A 512 13.73 -35.28 -1.81
N VAL A 513 12.90 -36.28 -1.98
CA VAL A 513 11.77 -36.26 -2.92
C VAL A 513 10.53 -35.87 -2.18
N PHE A 514 9.96 -34.72 -2.55
CA PHE A 514 8.71 -34.20 -2.00
C PHE A 514 7.50 -34.73 -2.76
N GLU A 515 6.56 -35.27 -2.05
CA GLU A 515 5.24 -35.66 -2.57
C GLU A 515 4.17 -35.43 -1.51
N LYS A 516 3.05 -34.79 -1.90
CA LYS A 516 1.87 -34.55 -1.04
C LYS A 516 2.20 -33.91 0.32
N GLY A 517 3.13 -32.96 0.35
CA GLY A 517 3.47 -32.22 1.56
C GLY A 517 4.48 -32.88 2.50
N GLY A 518 5.00 -34.05 2.14
CA GLY A 518 6.01 -34.77 2.91
C GLY A 518 7.18 -35.25 2.04
N ILE A 519 8.19 -35.82 2.67
CA ILE A 519 9.33 -36.47 1.98
C ILE A 519 9.01 -37.96 1.84
N CYS A 520 8.86 -38.43 0.59
CA CYS A 520 8.58 -39.82 0.31
C CYS A 520 9.85 -40.68 0.10
N GLU A 521 10.94 -40.08 -0.38
CA GLU A 521 12.23 -40.74 -0.57
C GLU A 521 13.38 -39.83 -0.18
N ILE A 522 14.42 -40.39 0.39
CA ILE A 522 15.67 -39.70 0.70
C ILE A 522 16.87 -40.61 0.46
N GLY A 523 17.94 -40.09 -0.08
CA GLY A 523 19.19 -40.81 -0.34
C GLY A 523 20.08 -40.13 -1.37
N SER A 524 21.21 -40.79 -1.72
CA SER A 524 22.05 -40.34 -2.82
C SER A 524 21.41 -40.66 -4.18
N HIS A 525 21.93 -40.04 -5.26
CA HIS A 525 21.49 -40.32 -6.62
C HIS A 525 21.52 -41.84 -6.92
N GLU A 526 22.62 -42.52 -6.59
CA GLU A 526 22.80 -43.95 -6.84
C GLU A 526 21.80 -44.79 -6.04
N GLN A 527 21.58 -44.45 -4.77
CA GLN A 527 20.64 -45.15 -3.90
C GLN A 527 19.20 -45.02 -4.41
N LEU A 528 18.80 -43.83 -4.81
CA LEU A 528 17.46 -43.57 -5.31
C LEU A 528 17.22 -44.17 -6.70
N MET A 529 18.24 -44.20 -7.56
CA MET A 529 18.17 -44.89 -8.86
C MET A 529 18.03 -46.38 -8.69
N ALA A 530 18.75 -47.00 -7.72
CA ALA A 530 18.66 -48.41 -7.42
C ALA A 530 17.31 -48.84 -6.84
N LYS A 531 16.64 -47.93 -6.07
CA LYS A 531 15.30 -48.17 -5.52
C LYS A 531 14.20 -48.21 -6.58
N GLN A 532 14.43 -47.67 -7.76
CA GLN A 532 13.46 -47.55 -8.85
C GLN A 532 12.10 -46.94 -8.42
N GLY A 533 12.14 -46.04 -7.43
CA GLY A 533 10.95 -45.40 -6.86
C GLY A 533 10.54 -44.12 -7.61
N ARG A 534 10.02 -43.14 -6.87
CA ARG A 534 9.53 -41.87 -7.43
C ARG A 534 10.62 -41.06 -8.08
N TYR A 535 11.81 -40.99 -7.46
CA TYR A 535 12.98 -40.33 -8.02
C TYR A 535 13.35 -40.91 -9.39
N TYR A 536 13.44 -42.24 -9.49
CA TYR A 536 13.77 -42.93 -10.73
C TYR A 536 12.76 -42.61 -11.85
N GLN A 537 11.46 -42.63 -11.52
CA GLN A 537 10.41 -42.29 -12.49
C GLN A 537 10.58 -40.84 -13.04
N MET A 538 10.84 -39.88 -12.15
CA MET A 538 11.07 -38.48 -12.54
C MET A 538 12.32 -38.34 -13.38
N TRP A 539 13.40 -39.00 -13.01
CA TRP A 539 14.65 -39.05 -13.76
C TRP A 539 14.46 -39.58 -15.18
N GLN A 540 13.82 -40.75 -15.30
CA GLN A 540 13.55 -41.39 -16.59
C GLN A 540 12.66 -40.51 -17.49
N ALA A 541 11.66 -39.88 -16.93
CA ALA A 541 10.80 -38.99 -17.69
C ALA A 541 11.57 -37.81 -18.30
N GLN A 542 12.50 -37.19 -17.53
CA GLN A 542 13.34 -36.12 -18.04
C GLN A 542 14.39 -36.63 -19.03
N ALA A 543 15.05 -37.75 -18.75
CA ALA A 543 16.05 -38.33 -19.64
C ALA A 543 15.46 -38.67 -21.03
N LYS A 544 14.26 -39.23 -21.04
CA LYS A 544 13.54 -39.54 -22.29
C LYS A 544 13.22 -38.27 -23.09
N TYR A 545 12.78 -37.20 -22.42
CA TYR A 545 12.50 -35.93 -23.08
C TYR A 545 13.75 -35.36 -23.76
N TYR A 546 14.92 -35.36 -23.10
CA TYR A 546 16.17 -34.89 -23.70
C TYR A 546 16.70 -35.77 -24.84
N GLN A 547 16.49 -37.10 -24.78
CA GLN A 547 16.85 -37.98 -25.88
C GLN A 547 15.95 -37.75 -27.13
N GLU A 548 14.67 -37.61 -26.95
CA GLU A 548 13.73 -37.30 -28.03
C GLU A 548 14.01 -35.92 -28.65
N GLU A 549 14.42 -34.93 -27.85
CA GLU A 549 14.81 -33.59 -28.34
C GLU A 549 16.10 -33.64 -29.17
N GLN A 550 17.12 -34.40 -28.74
CA GLN A 550 18.33 -34.60 -29.50
C GLN A 550 18.08 -35.33 -30.83
N GLU A 551 17.30 -36.40 -30.82
CA GLU A 551 16.90 -37.11 -32.05
C GLU A 551 16.12 -36.21 -33.02
N MET A 552 15.23 -35.35 -32.51
CA MET A 552 14.54 -34.35 -33.34
C MET A 552 15.53 -33.33 -33.94
N GLN A 553 16.45 -32.79 -33.15
CA GLN A 553 17.43 -31.83 -33.63
C GLN A 553 18.35 -32.44 -34.69
N GLU A 554 18.78 -33.70 -34.54
CA GLU A 554 19.56 -34.41 -35.54
C GLU A 554 18.76 -34.65 -36.83
N ARG A 555 17.47 -35.01 -36.72
CA ARG A 555 16.60 -35.18 -37.91
C ARG A 555 16.34 -33.86 -38.65
N PHE A 556 16.10 -32.76 -37.93
CA PHE A 556 15.92 -31.44 -38.52
C PHE A 556 17.26 -30.87 -39.07
N GLY A 557 18.36 -31.09 -38.38
CA GLY A 557 19.69 -30.70 -38.85
C GLY A 557 20.08 -31.39 -40.17
N GLN A 558 19.72 -32.65 -40.35
CA GLN A 558 19.96 -33.40 -41.59
C GLN A 558 19.01 -32.96 -42.74
N GLN A 559 17.84 -32.44 -42.46
CA GLN A 559 16.89 -31.93 -43.49
C GLN A 559 17.25 -30.51 -44.01
N VAL A 560 18.00 -29.73 -43.26
CA VAL A 560 18.42 -28.37 -43.66
C VAL A 560 19.70 -28.40 -44.53
N PHE A 561 20.46 -29.50 -44.54
CA PHE A 561 21.69 -29.69 -45.33
C PHE A 561 21.52 -30.70 -46.47
N ALA A 562 20.32 -31.23 -46.73
CA ALA A 562 19.97 -32.03 -47.91
C ALA A 562 19.06 -31.20 -48.87
#